data_3d46e386bf51cd4dd5d55fd5bb9cb788
#
_entry.id   3d46e386bf51cd4dd5d55fd5bb9cb788
#
_cell.length_a   1.000
_cell.length_b   1.000
_cell.length_c   1.000
_cell.angle_alpha   90.00
_cell.angle_beta   90.00
_cell.angle_gamma   90.00
#
_symmetry.space_group_name_H-M   'P 1'
#
loop_
_entity.id
_entity.type
_entity.pdbx_description
1 polymer ?
#
loop_
_entity_poly.entity_id
_entity_poly.type
_entity_poly.pdbx_seq_one_letter_code
_entity_poly.pdbx_strand_id
1 'polypeptide(L)'
;IVRSASASGTAVTYEGIDTSSTTLYPAGSGTGSVREITAWTQISQVLDLSTSGGDMQFATYSFLEQDFETQLPTQSSPMTINMTIADDASLSGYTSLKAAAAARSAVALKATLPSGSIIVYNGYVSFNETPTMTKNQVMGVRATFSLLALPVRYTS
;
A
#
# COMPACT_ATOMS: atom_id res chain seq x y z
N ILE A 1 2.49 3.09 7.64
CA ILE A 1 2.79 1.84 8.37
C ILE A 1 4.28 1.81 8.62
N VAL A 2 4.68 1.56 9.83
CA VAL A 2 6.08 1.39 10.24
C VAL A 2 6.25 0.08 10.98
N ARG A 3 7.43 -0.53 10.87
CA ARG A 3 7.78 -1.72 11.61
C ARG A 3 8.25 -1.29 13.02
N SER A 4 7.72 -1.91 14.07
CA SER A 4 8.24 -1.72 15.42
C SER A 4 9.49 -2.59 15.60
N ALA A 5 10.56 -1.99 16.12
CA ALA A 5 11.76 -2.72 16.53
C ALA A 5 11.54 -3.42 17.87
N SER A 6 10.83 -2.77 18.77
CA SER A 6 10.43 -3.35 20.05
C SER A 6 9.18 -2.64 20.60
N ALA A 7 8.40 -3.37 21.39
CA ALA A 7 7.31 -2.81 22.18
C ALA A 7 7.40 -3.37 23.61
N SER A 8 7.37 -2.50 24.60
CA SER A 8 7.38 -2.88 26.01
C SER A 8 6.54 -1.89 26.82
N GLY A 9 5.47 -2.38 27.42
CA GLY A 9 4.55 -1.54 28.20
C GLY A 9 3.96 -0.40 27.38
N THR A 10 4.27 0.83 27.75
CA THR A 10 3.81 2.05 27.07
C THR A 10 4.79 2.60 26.02
N ALA A 11 5.93 1.95 25.82
CA ALA A 11 6.97 2.38 24.89
C ALA A 11 6.97 1.51 23.63
N VAL A 12 6.96 2.15 22.47
CA VAL A 12 7.10 1.49 21.17
C VAL A 12 8.27 2.13 20.44
N THR A 13 9.25 1.33 20.04
CA THR A 13 10.39 1.78 19.25
C THR A 13 10.13 1.46 17.79
N TYR A 14 10.26 2.44 16.93
CA TYR A 14 10.08 2.30 15.47
C TYR A 14 11.42 2.16 14.78
N GLU A 15 11.46 1.29 13.78
CA GLU A 15 12.65 1.09 12.96
C GLU A 15 12.77 2.17 11.87
N GLY A 16 13.95 2.73 11.71
CA GLY A 16 14.25 3.69 10.64
C GLY A 16 13.67 5.09 10.82
N ILE A 17 13.11 5.42 11.99
CA ILE A 17 12.61 6.76 12.31
C ILE A 17 13.44 7.32 13.45
N ASP A 18 14.16 8.41 13.18
CA ASP A 18 14.83 9.19 14.21
C ASP A 18 13.84 10.19 14.82
N THR A 19 13.45 9.97 16.06
CA THR A 19 12.54 10.82 16.84
C THR A 19 13.27 11.73 17.82
N SER A 20 14.58 11.89 17.69
CA SER A 20 15.40 12.72 18.62
C SER A 20 15.09 14.22 18.49
N SER A 21 14.58 14.67 17.35
CA SER A 21 14.20 16.06 17.15
C SER A 21 12.90 16.40 17.87
N THR A 22 12.99 17.12 18.98
CA THR A 22 11.82 17.60 19.74
C THR A 22 10.99 18.65 19.01
N THR A 23 11.53 19.26 17.94
CA THR A 23 10.79 20.17 17.07
C THR A 23 9.84 19.43 16.13
N LEU A 24 10.28 18.30 15.58
CA LEU A 24 9.47 17.47 14.68
C LEU A 24 8.58 16.48 15.49
N TYR A 25 9.08 16.03 16.63
CA TYR A 25 8.40 15.09 17.53
C TYR A 25 8.38 15.66 18.96
N PRO A 26 7.53 16.67 19.22
CA PRO A 26 7.51 17.31 20.53
C PRO A 26 7.13 16.31 21.61
N ALA A 27 7.85 16.35 22.72
CA ALA A 27 7.50 15.59 23.93
C ALA A 27 6.16 16.08 24.47
N GLY A 28 5.24 15.17 24.72
CA GLY A 28 3.93 15.49 25.28
C GLY A 28 2.88 14.44 25.03
N SER A 29 1.69 14.68 25.50
CA SER A 29 0.53 13.81 25.31
C SER A 29 -0.01 13.91 23.88
N GLY A 30 0.49 13.07 22.98
CA GLY A 30 -0.13 12.88 21.68
C GLY A 30 -1.54 12.29 21.81
N THR A 31 -2.50 12.80 21.04
CA THR A 31 -3.87 12.28 20.97
C THR A 31 -4.06 11.22 19.88
N GLY A 32 -2.97 10.83 19.23
CA GLY A 32 -2.98 9.82 18.17
C GLY A 32 -3.21 8.41 18.70
N SER A 33 -3.70 7.52 17.83
CA SER A 33 -3.83 6.09 18.11
C SER A 33 -2.85 5.29 17.26
N VAL A 34 -2.22 4.31 17.87
CA VAL A 34 -1.39 3.32 17.19
C VAL A 34 -2.14 1.99 17.17
N ARG A 35 -2.19 1.34 16.00
CA ARG A 35 -2.75 0.00 15.87
C ARG A 35 -1.65 -0.98 15.50
N GLU A 36 -1.57 -2.06 16.25
CA GLU A 36 -0.69 -3.18 15.93
C GLU A 36 -1.37 -4.11 14.91
N ILE A 37 -0.59 -4.58 13.95
CA ILE A 37 -1.00 -5.65 13.03
C ILE A 37 -0.43 -6.95 13.60
N THR A 38 -1.28 -7.74 14.24
CA THR A 38 -0.88 -8.97 14.93
C THR A 38 -0.94 -10.20 14.03
N ALA A 39 -1.75 -10.17 12.98
CA ALA A 39 -1.95 -11.31 12.08
C ALA A 39 -2.08 -10.87 10.62
N TRP A 40 -1.64 -11.74 9.73
CA TRP A 40 -1.74 -11.58 8.30
C TRP A 40 -2.48 -12.77 7.69
N THR A 41 -3.46 -12.51 6.84
CA THR A 41 -4.11 -13.55 6.06
C THR A 41 -3.41 -13.65 4.72
N GLN A 42 -2.93 -14.84 4.38
CA GLN A 42 -2.27 -15.08 3.10
C GLN A 42 -3.29 -15.06 1.97
N ILE A 43 -2.97 -14.30 0.92
CA ILE A 43 -3.68 -14.35 -0.35
C ILE A 43 -2.94 -15.36 -1.22
N SER A 44 -3.60 -16.46 -1.53
CA SER A 44 -3.10 -17.54 -2.38
C SER A 44 -3.73 -17.48 -3.78
N GLN A 45 -3.23 -18.29 -4.70
CA GLN A 45 -3.71 -18.39 -6.08
C GLN A 45 -3.70 -17.03 -6.83
N VAL A 46 -2.67 -16.22 -6.59
CA VAL A 46 -2.47 -14.96 -7.31
C VAL A 46 -2.03 -15.28 -8.74
N LEU A 47 -2.81 -14.83 -9.72
CA LEU A 47 -2.55 -15.02 -11.14
C LEU A 47 -1.72 -13.86 -11.72
N ASP A 48 -1.99 -12.65 -11.26
CA ASP A 48 -1.31 -11.43 -11.71
C ASP A 48 -1.26 -10.38 -10.60
N LEU A 49 -0.18 -9.62 -10.60
CA LEU A 49 0.02 -8.46 -9.72
C LEU A 49 0.70 -7.35 -10.52
N SER A 50 0.03 -6.25 -10.68
CA SER A 50 0.57 -5.08 -11.38
C SER A 50 0.37 -3.80 -10.56
N THR A 51 1.25 -2.83 -10.77
CA THR A 51 1.17 -1.53 -10.13
C THR A 51 1.03 -0.44 -11.18
N SER A 52 0.32 0.63 -10.85
CA SER A 52 0.19 1.81 -11.70
C SER A 52 0.18 3.08 -10.86
N GLY A 53 0.59 4.20 -11.48
CA GLY A 53 0.74 5.48 -10.80
C GLY A 53 2.03 5.59 -9.98
N GLY A 54 2.09 6.60 -9.12
CA GLY A 54 3.30 6.95 -8.38
C GLY A 54 4.25 7.86 -9.15
N ASP A 55 3.91 8.19 -10.40
CA ASP A 55 4.72 9.08 -11.23
C ASP A 55 4.63 10.53 -10.75
N MET A 56 5.77 11.22 -10.80
CA MET A 56 5.82 12.63 -10.49
C MET A 56 5.15 13.43 -11.61
N GLN A 57 4.28 14.34 -11.23
CA GLN A 57 3.63 15.26 -12.15
C GLN A 57 4.41 16.57 -12.21
N PHE A 58 4.41 17.19 -13.38
CA PHE A 58 5.11 18.45 -13.64
C PHE A 58 4.14 19.52 -14.11
N ALA A 59 4.33 20.73 -13.62
CA ALA A 59 3.73 21.93 -14.19
C ALA A 59 4.73 22.55 -15.16
N THR A 60 4.29 22.79 -16.38
CA THR A 60 5.12 23.43 -17.40
C THR A 60 4.85 24.93 -17.41
N TYR A 61 5.89 25.74 -17.48
CA TYR A 61 5.80 27.18 -17.64
C TYR A 61 6.91 27.70 -18.54
N SER A 62 6.66 28.80 -19.20
CA SER A 62 7.65 29.54 -19.96
C SER A 62 7.47 31.04 -19.75
N PHE A 63 8.55 31.81 -19.78
CA PHE A 63 8.49 33.25 -19.84
C PHE A 63 8.56 33.71 -21.30
N LEU A 64 7.97 34.87 -21.62
CA LEU A 64 7.94 35.40 -22.97
C LEU A 64 9.33 35.64 -23.57
N GLU A 65 10.37 35.71 -22.71
CA GLU A 65 11.74 35.94 -23.06
C GLU A 65 12.55 34.64 -23.26
N GLN A 66 11.92 33.47 -23.09
CA GLN A 66 12.58 32.19 -23.18
C GLN A 66 12.04 31.38 -24.36
N ASP A 67 12.94 30.77 -25.14
CA ASP A 67 12.59 29.90 -26.27
C ASP A 67 12.34 28.44 -25.86
N PHE A 68 12.37 28.12 -24.55
CA PHE A 68 12.12 26.77 -24.04
C PHE A 68 11.19 26.76 -22.82
N GLU A 69 10.46 25.66 -22.67
CA GLU A 69 9.59 25.44 -21.53
C GLU A 69 10.36 24.81 -20.37
N THR A 70 10.10 25.28 -19.16
CA THR A 70 10.66 24.74 -17.93
C THR A 70 9.60 23.93 -17.20
N GLN A 71 10.01 22.82 -16.59
CA GLN A 71 9.11 21.94 -15.83
C GLN A 71 9.43 22.02 -14.33
N LEU A 72 8.41 22.28 -13.53
CA LEU A 72 8.47 22.20 -12.06
C LEU A 72 7.78 20.93 -11.58
N PRO A 73 8.44 20.10 -10.77
CA PRO A 73 7.79 18.97 -10.14
C PRO A 73 6.71 19.46 -9.16
N THR A 74 5.54 18.86 -9.20
CA THR A 74 4.41 19.23 -8.33
C THR A 74 4.10 18.11 -7.33
N GLN A 75 3.32 17.15 -7.70
CA GLN A 75 2.87 16.05 -6.83
C GLN A 75 3.00 14.71 -7.55
N SER A 76 3.04 13.63 -6.78
CA SER A 76 2.98 12.29 -7.37
C SER A 76 1.53 11.89 -7.63
N SER A 77 1.30 11.17 -8.73
CA SER A 77 -0.01 10.59 -9.02
C SER A 77 -0.37 9.53 -7.98
N PRO A 78 -1.68 9.31 -7.71
CA PRO A 78 -2.11 8.22 -6.85
C PRO A 78 -1.57 6.88 -7.35
N MET A 79 -1.13 6.04 -6.42
CA MET A 79 -0.62 4.71 -6.74
C MET A 79 -1.67 3.66 -6.46
N THR A 80 -1.82 2.71 -7.38
CA THR A 80 -2.74 1.58 -7.26
C THR A 80 -2.03 0.27 -7.53
N ILE A 81 -2.47 -0.78 -6.84
CA ILE A 81 -2.06 -2.16 -7.08
C ILE A 81 -3.27 -2.91 -7.60
N ASN A 82 -3.15 -3.50 -8.76
CA ASN A 82 -4.15 -4.39 -9.33
C ASN A 82 -3.68 -5.84 -9.14
N MET A 83 -4.53 -6.65 -8.57
CA MET A 83 -4.27 -8.06 -8.31
C MET A 83 -5.41 -8.89 -8.87
N THR A 84 -5.08 -9.93 -9.61
CA THR A 84 -6.03 -10.94 -10.07
C THR A 84 -5.75 -12.23 -9.33
N ILE A 85 -6.77 -12.77 -8.68
CA ILE A 85 -6.70 -14.07 -8.00
C ILE A 85 -7.67 -15.05 -8.64
N ALA A 86 -7.43 -16.34 -8.51
CA ALA A 86 -8.40 -17.34 -8.96
C ALA A 86 -9.72 -17.20 -8.21
N ASP A 87 -10.83 -17.46 -8.89
CA ASP A 87 -12.17 -17.37 -8.30
C ASP A 87 -12.46 -18.62 -7.44
N ASP A 88 -11.96 -18.57 -6.22
CA ASP A 88 -12.18 -19.61 -5.21
C ASP A 88 -12.62 -18.97 -3.89
N ALA A 89 -13.92 -18.91 -3.68
CA ALA A 89 -14.54 -18.33 -2.49
C ALA A 89 -14.28 -19.11 -1.19
N SER A 90 -13.72 -20.33 -1.26
CA SER A 90 -13.37 -21.13 -0.08
C SER A 90 -12.08 -20.64 0.59
N LEU A 91 -11.25 -19.87 -0.12
CA LEU A 91 -9.97 -19.41 0.37
C LEU A 91 -10.12 -18.25 1.37
N SER A 92 -9.31 -18.30 2.43
CA SER A 92 -9.27 -17.23 3.45
C SER A 92 -8.84 -15.88 2.87
N GLY A 93 -7.95 -15.86 1.88
CA GLY A 93 -7.53 -14.65 1.18
C GLY A 93 -8.68 -13.98 0.42
N TYR A 94 -9.51 -14.77 -0.28
CA TYR A 94 -10.69 -14.28 -0.99
C TYR A 94 -11.69 -13.64 -0.02
N THR A 95 -12.06 -14.36 1.05
CA THR A 95 -13.01 -13.87 2.06
C THR A 95 -12.50 -12.63 2.78
N SER A 96 -11.19 -12.54 3.04
CA SER A 96 -10.57 -11.37 3.66
C SER A 96 -10.59 -10.15 2.74
N LEU A 97 -10.34 -10.31 1.44
CA LEU A 97 -10.42 -9.22 0.46
C LEU A 97 -11.86 -8.70 0.32
N LYS A 98 -12.83 -9.61 0.27
CA LYS A 98 -14.25 -9.26 0.24
C LYS A 98 -14.67 -8.50 1.50
N ALA A 99 -14.29 -8.97 2.68
CA ALA A 99 -14.59 -8.30 3.96
C ALA A 99 -13.90 -6.92 4.05
N ALA A 100 -12.65 -6.80 3.61
CA ALA A 100 -11.94 -5.52 3.59
C ALA A 100 -12.58 -4.50 2.65
N ALA A 101 -13.03 -4.93 1.48
CA ALA A 101 -13.75 -4.08 0.53
C ALA A 101 -15.11 -3.61 1.09
N ALA A 102 -15.85 -4.52 1.74
CA ALA A 102 -17.13 -4.19 2.38
C ALA A 102 -16.97 -3.22 3.55
N ALA A 103 -15.91 -3.38 4.34
CA ALA A 103 -15.61 -2.52 5.50
C ALA A 103 -15.25 -1.08 5.11
N ARG A 104 -14.78 -0.83 3.88
CA ARG A 104 -14.36 0.49 3.38
C ARG A 104 -13.36 1.20 4.31
N SER A 105 -12.56 0.43 5.02
CA SER A 105 -11.54 0.92 5.93
C SER A 105 -10.14 0.71 5.34
N ALA A 106 -9.18 1.52 5.79
CA ALA A 106 -7.80 1.34 5.37
C ALA A 106 -7.25 0.02 5.91
N VAL A 107 -6.62 -0.74 5.04
CA VAL A 107 -6.00 -2.03 5.34
C VAL A 107 -4.53 -2.03 4.95
N ALA A 108 -3.77 -2.93 5.56
CA ALA A 108 -2.38 -3.15 5.22
C ALA A 108 -2.25 -4.37 4.30
N LEU A 109 -1.42 -4.24 3.27
CA LEU A 109 -0.99 -5.36 2.42
C LEU A 109 0.51 -5.55 2.58
N LYS A 110 0.95 -6.79 2.75
CA LYS A 110 2.36 -7.17 2.84
C LYS A 110 2.73 -8.07 1.66
N ALA A 111 3.71 -7.67 0.88
CA ALA A 111 4.31 -8.48 -0.14
C ALA A 111 5.70 -8.94 0.32
N THR A 112 5.93 -10.24 0.34
CA THR A 112 7.24 -10.83 0.62
C THR A 112 7.84 -11.27 -0.70
N LEU A 113 9.00 -10.71 -1.02
CA LEU A 113 9.72 -11.01 -2.25
C LEU A 113 10.61 -12.27 -2.06
N PRO A 114 10.96 -12.97 -3.15
CA PRO A 114 11.88 -14.12 -3.09
C PRO A 114 13.26 -13.77 -2.49
N SER A 115 13.67 -12.50 -2.56
CA SER A 115 14.88 -11.98 -1.94
C SER A 115 14.83 -11.86 -0.42
N GLY A 116 13.69 -12.17 0.22
CA GLY A 116 13.45 -11.95 1.65
C GLY A 116 12.99 -10.52 1.98
N SER A 117 13.11 -9.57 1.06
CA SER A 117 12.62 -8.19 1.30
C SER A 117 11.10 -8.17 1.45
N ILE A 118 10.63 -7.31 2.32
CA ILE A 118 9.19 -7.12 2.60
C ILE A 118 8.79 -5.71 2.14
N ILE A 119 7.71 -5.62 1.39
CA ILE A 119 7.09 -4.34 1.05
C ILE A 119 5.74 -4.27 1.74
N VAL A 120 5.49 -3.18 2.44
CA VAL A 120 4.24 -2.94 3.14
C VAL A 120 3.53 -1.75 2.49
N TYR A 121 2.27 -1.96 2.19
CA TYR A 121 1.37 -0.99 1.58
C TYR A 121 0.23 -0.67 2.54
N ASN A 122 -0.29 0.54 2.45
CA ASN A 122 -1.47 0.98 3.20
C ASN A 122 -2.47 1.60 2.23
N GLY A 123 -3.71 1.15 2.25
CA GLY A 123 -4.70 1.64 1.30
C GLY A 123 -6.09 1.08 1.50
N TYR A 124 -6.96 1.43 0.58
CA TYR A 124 -8.32 0.90 0.49
C TYR A 124 -8.39 -0.21 -0.55
N VAL A 125 -9.22 -1.21 -0.27
CA VAL A 125 -9.48 -2.33 -1.17
C VAL A 125 -10.80 -2.11 -1.90
N SER A 126 -10.80 -2.35 -3.19
CA SER A 126 -11.99 -2.60 -4.00
C SER A 126 -11.91 -4.03 -4.53
N PHE A 127 -12.94 -4.81 -4.34
CA PHE A 127 -13.01 -6.19 -4.76
C PHE A 127 -14.21 -6.43 -5.67
N ASN A 128 -13.97 -6.94 -6.87
CA ASN A 128 -15.02 -7.26 -7.82
C ASN A 128 -15.17 -8.79 -7.87
N GLU A 129 -16.29 -9.27 -7.35
CA GLU A 129 -16.60 -10.70 -7.30
C GLU A 129 -17.05 -11.28 -8.66
N THR A 130 -17.19 -10.43 -9.69
CA THR A 130 -17.54 -10.93 -11.03
C THR A 130 -16.30 -11.48 -11.72
N PRO A 131 -16.21 -12.79 -11.96
CA PRO A 131 -15.03 -13.39 -12.57
C PRO A 131 -14.91 -13.05 -14.04
N THR A 132 -13.69 -12.91 -14.49
CA THR A 132 -13.35 -12.87 -15.91
C THR A 132 -13.20 -14.31 -16.39
N MET A 133 -13.98 -14.68 -17.41
CA MET A 133 -13.98 -16.03 -17.99
C MET A 133 -13.39 -15.98 -19.39
N THR A 134 -12.29 -16.68 -19.59
CA THR A 134 -11.66 -16.85 -20.90
C THR A 134 -11.47 -18.36 -21.16
N LYS A 135 -11.74 -18.81 -22.36
CA LYS A 135 -11.56 -20.22 -22.73
C LYS A 135 -10.10 -20.64 -22.49
N ASN A 136 -9.92 -21.79 -21.86
CA ASN A 136 -8.61 -22.37 -21.50
C ASN A 136 -7.79 -21.55 -20.49
N GLN A 137 -8.42 -20.67 -19.71
CA GLN A 137 -7.78 -19.94 -18.62
C GLN A 137 -8.54 -20.15 -17.31
N VAL A 138 -7.84 -19.98 -16.21
CA VAL A 138 -8.45 -20.00 -14.87
C VAL A 138 -9.34 -18.76 -14.75
N MET A 139 -10.54 -18.94 -14.23
CA MET A 139 -11.42 -17.81 -13.89
C MET A 139 -10.76 -16.97 -12.81
N GLY A 140 -10.70 -15.67 -13.04
CA GLY A 140 -10.05 -14.73 -12.13
C GLY A 140 -10.95 -13.61 -11.69
N VAL A 141 -10.85 -13.24 -10.43
CA VAL A 141 -11.49 -12.04 -9.85
C VAL A 141 -10.45 -10.97 -9.56
N ARG A 142 -10.87 -9.71 -9.66
CA ARG A 142 -9.97 -8.57 -9.51
C ARG A 142 -10.13 -7.90 -8.15
N ALA A 143 -9.00 -7.69 -7.49
CA ALA A 143 -8.85 -6.79 -6.35
C ALA A 143 -7.98 -5.60 -6.74
N THR A 144 -8.40 -4.39 -6.38
CA THR A 144 -7.63 -3.17 -6.59
C THR A 144 -7.37 -2.52 -5.24
N PHE A 145 -6.10 -2.21 -4.98
CA PHE A 145 -5.67 -1.45 -3.81
C PHE A 145 -5.35 -0.02 -4.23
N SER A 146 -6.07 0.94 -3.66
CA SER A 146 -5.77 2.37 -3.80
C SER A 146 -4.92 2.80 -2.62
N LEU A 147 -3.67 3.16 -2.85
CA LEU A 147 -2.71 3.44 -1.79
C LEU A 147 -2.92 4.84 -1.20
N LEU A 148 -2.83 4.92 0.12
CA LEU A 148 -2.88 6.18 0.88
C LEU A 148 -1.51 6.83 1.05
N ALA A 149 -0.44 6.07 0.89
CA ALA A 149 0.93 6.53 1.03
C ALA A 149 1.86 5.68 0.16
N LEU A 150 3.06 6.18 -0.06
CA LEU A 150 4.10 5.41 -0.75
C LEU A 150 4.42 4.12 0.02
N PRO A 151 4.75 3.04 -0.70
CA PRO A 151 5.10 1.78 -0.08
C PRO A 151 6.40 1.90 0.72
N VAL A 152 6.47 1.16 1.82
CA VAL A 152 7.68 1.06 2.65
C VAL A 152 8.32 -0.28 2.42
N ARG A 153 9.59 -0.28 2.02
CA ARG A 153 10.37 -1.50 1.79
C ARG A 153 11.36 -1.73 2.93
N TYR A 154 11.31 -2.93 3.48
CA TYR A 154 12.27 -3.41 4.46
C TYR A 154 13.16 -4.47 3.80
N THR A 155 14.46 -4.26 3.85
CA THR A 155 15.45 -5.28 3.46
C THR A 155 15.64 -6.25 4.61
N SER A 156 15.86 -7.49 4.32
CA SER A 156 16.22 -8.51 5.30
C SER A 156 17.65 -8.30 5.80
#